data_4f58744137f19920046c547e15b170f6
#
_entry.id   4f58744137f19920046c547e15b170f6
#
_cell.length_a   1.000
_cell.length_b   1.000
_cell.length_c   1.000
_cell.angle_alpha   90.00
_cell.angle_beta   90.00
_cell.angle_gamma   90.00
#
_symmetry.space_group_name_H-M   'P 1'
#
loop_
_entity.id
_entity.type
_entity.pdbx_description
1 polymer ?
#
loop_
_entity_poly.entity_id
_entity_poly.type
_entity_poly.pdbx_seq_one_letter_code
_entity_poly.pdbx_strand_id
1 'polypeptide(L)'
;MNTDFNNVTHDEATLNHGGYGASLFDPRWKSKRKEILDRDNNKCVICKSGDNLQVHHRQYHFSRLLNVFKNPWEYENRLLITLCESCHQKGHRLYKVPVKYIK
;
A
#
# COMPACT_ATOMS: atom_id res chain seq x y z
N MET A 1 -7.26 -9.35 -7.87
CA MET A 1 -6.89 -8.97 -8.37
C MET A 1 -6.58 -8.63 -8.41
N ASN A 2 -6.77 -8.87 -8.11
CA ASN A 2 -6.31 -8.43 -8.42
C ASN A 2 -6.04 -7.96 -8.24
N THR A 3 -6.20 -7.95 -7.80
CA THR A 3 -5.82 -7.40 -8.00
C THR A 3 -5.44 -6.98 -7.96
N ASP A 4 -5.70 -7.08 -7.80
CA ASP A 4 -5.22 -6.53 -8.14
C ASP A 4 -4.72 -6.24 -8.17
N PHE A 5 -5.00 -6.52 -8.16
CA PHE A 5 -4.42 -6.15 -8.50
C PHE A 5 -4.41 -6.14 -8.25
N ASN A 6 -4.84 -6.34 -8.07
CA ASN A 6 -4.81 -6.21 -8.14
C ASN A 6 -5.11 -6.11 -7.61
N ASN A 7 -5.53 -6.15 -7.26
CA ASN A 7 -5.82 -5.90 -7.06
C ASN A 7 -6.09 -5.52 -6.68
N VAL A 8 -6.40 -5.67 -6.60
CA VAL A 8 -6.70 -5.14 -6.48
C VAL A 8 -7.24 -4.74 -6.18
N THR A 9 -7.25 -4.89 -6.07
CA THR A 9 -7.91 -4.43 -5.87
C THR A 9 -8.36 -3.60 -6.01
N HIS A 10 -8.76 -3.80 -6.09
CA HIS A 10 -9.36 -2.75 -6.44
C HIS A 10 -9.04 -1.53 -5.94
N ASP A 11 -8.76 -1.46 -4.79
CA ASP A 11 -8.59 -0.16 -4.23
C ASP A 11 -7.39 0.54 -4.80
N GLU A 12 -6.26 -0.11 -4.80
CA GLU A 12 -5.09 0.51 -5.40
C GLU A 12 -5.27 0.73 -6.88
N ALA A 13 -5.92 -0.20 -7.55
CA ALA A 13 -6.19 -0.06 -8.98
C ALA A 13 -7.10 1.14 -9.26
N THR A 14 -8.11 1.37 -8.43
CA THR A 14 -9.02 2.49 -8.64
C THR A 14 -8.39 3.83 -8.30
N LEU A 15 -7.41 3.85 -7.40
CA LEU A 15 -6.73 5.07 -7.02
C LEU A 15 -5.68 5.49 -8.03
N ASN A 16 -5.27 4.58 -8.87
CA ASN A 16 -4.10 4.79 -9.71
C ASN A 16 -4.28 5.67 -10.90
N HIS A 17 -5.26 5.41 -11.71
CA HIS A 17 -5.50 6.20 -12.91
C HIS A 17 -4.20 6.58 -13.62
N GLY A 18 -3.34 5.59 -13.85
CA GLY A 18 -2.09 5.78 -14.55
C GLY A 18 -0.97 6.37 -13.70
N GLY A 19 -1.25 7.41 -12.92
CA GLY A 19 -0.21 8.10 -12.15
C GLY A 19 0.29 7.31 -10.95
N TYR A 20 -0.62 6.93 -10.08
CA TYR A 20 -0.24 6.25 -8.84
C TYR A 20 0.35 4.86 -9.11
N GLY A 21 -0.25 4.11 -10.04
CA GLY A 21 0.25 2.79 -10.40
C GLY A 21 1.67 2.83 -10.92
N ALA A 22 1.99 3.83 -11.75
CA ALA A 22 3.34 4.02 -12.25
C ALA A 22 4.32 4.30 -11.12
N SER A 23 3.88 5.01 -10.07
CA SER A 23 4.72 5.33 -8.92
C SER A 23 5.18 4.08 -8.17
N LEU A 24 4.44 2.99 -8.24
CA LEU A 24 4.81 1.74 -7.56
C LEU A 24 6.02 1.06 -8.19
N PHE A 25 6.42 1.49 -9.40
CA PHE A 25 7.65 1.01 -10.04
C PHE A 25 8.83 1.94 -9.81
N ASP A 26 8.61 3.06 -9.14
CA ASP A 26 9.66 4.04 -8.86
C ASP A 26 10.68 3.46 -7.88
N PRO A 27 11.99 3.69 -8.12
CA PRO A 27 13.02 3.21 -7.19
C PRO A 27 12.83 3.71 -5.76
N ARG A 28 12.25 4.89 -5.58
CA ARG A 28 11.99 5.43 -4.24
C ARG A 28 10.97 4.58 -3.49
N TRP A 29 9.97 4.05 -4.19
CA TRP A 29 9.02 3.13 -3.57
C TRP A 29 9.69 1.79 -3.24
N LYS A 30 10.53 1.29 -4.15
CA LYS A 30 11.24 0.03 -3.90
C LYS A 30 12.12 0.13 -2.65
N SER A 31 12.78 1.26 -2.47
CA SER A 31 13.61 1.50 -1.31
C SER A 31 12.77 1.57 -0.03
N LYS A 32 11.67 2.31 -0.07
CA LYS A 32 10.76 2.42 1.06
C LYS A 32 10.15 1.06 1.41
N ARG A 33 9.75 0.32 0.40
CA ARG A 33 9.20 -1.02 0.58
C ARG A 33 10.19 -1.93 1.28
N LYS A 34 11.45 -1.90 0.86
CA LYS A 34 12.49 -2.71 1.49
C LYS A 34 12.66 -2.32 2.95
N GLU A 35 12.63 -1.04 3.26
CA GLU A 35 12.75 -0.55 4.62
C GLU A 35 11.65 -1.13 5.52
N ILE A 36 10.41 -1.14 5.02
CA ILE A 36 9.29 -1.68 5.79
C ILE A 36 9.40 -3.19 5.93
N LEU A 37 9.76 -3.90 4.86
CA LEU A 37 9.95 -5.35 4.93
C LEU A 37 11.03 -5.70 5.96
N ASP A 38 12.13 -4.96 5.97
CA ASP A 38 13.21 -5.19 6.94
C ASP A 38 12.72 -4.93 8.37
N ARG A 39 11.96 -3.86 8.58
CA ARG A 39 11.40 -3.55 9.90
C ARG A 39 10.52 -4.69 10.40
N ASP A 40 9.73 -5.30 9.50
CA ASP A 40 8.77 -6.35 9.86
C ASP A 40 9.37 -7.75 9.72
N ASN A 41 10.69 -7.85 9.60
CA ASN A 41 11.44 -9.10 9.55
C ASN A 41 11.03 -10.00 8.39
N ASN A 42 10.60 -9.39 7.28
CA ASN A 42 10.16 -10.11 6.08
C ASN A 42 9.07 -11.13 6.40
N LYS A 43 8.12 -10.72 7.21
CA LYS A 43 6.98 -11.55 7.61
C LYS A 43 5.72 -10.73 7.69
N CYS A 44 4.60 -11.37 7.38
CA CYS A 44 3.29 -10.76 7.58
C CYS A 44 3.10 -10.44 9.06
N VAL A 45 2.70 -9.21 9.38
CA VAL A 45 2.53 -8.80 10.77
C VAL A 45 1.35 -9.50 11.45
N ILE A 46 0.44 -10.09 10.67
CA ILE A 46 -0.75 -10.77 11.21
C ILE A 46 -0.50 -12.26 11.39
N CYS A 47 -0.16 -12.98 10.32
CA CYS A 47 -0.06 -14.43 10.37
C CYS A 47 1.38 -14.94 10.40
N LYS A 48 2.37 -14.07 10.26
CA LYS A 48 3.80 -14.40 10.31
C LYS A 48 4.31 -15.19 9.11
N SER A 49 3.51 -15.33 8.06
CA SER A 49 3.95 -15.96 6.82
C SER A 49 5.06 -15.12 6.18
N GLY A 50 6.03 -15.80 5.57
CA GLY A 50 7.08 -15.14 4.80
C GLY A 50 6.83 -15.16 3.30
N ASP A 51 5.66 -15.63 2.86
CA ASP A 51 5.37 -15.82 1.45
C ASP A 51 4.47 -14.72 0.90
N ASN A 52 4.73 -14.33 -0.35
CA ASN A 52 3.88 -13.38 -1.09
C ASN A 52 3.61 -12.12 -0.29
N LEU A 53 4.69 -11.48 0.17
CA LEU A 53 4.59 -10.31 1.02
C LEU A 53 4.34 -9.05 0.20
N GLN A 54 3.51 -8.16 0.74
CA GLN A 54 3.19 -6.87 0.17
C GLN A 54 3.27 -5.83 1.27
N VAL A 55 3.67 -4.61 0.91
CA VAL A 55 3.62 -3.49 1.86
C VAL A 55 2.33 -2.74 1.60
N HIS A 56 1.49 -2.70 2.63
CA HIS A 56 0.14 -2.14 2.57
C HIS A 56 0.12 -0.76 3.23
N HIS A 57 -0.52 0.21 2.56
CA HIS A 57 -0.78 1.52 3.14
C HIS A 57 -2.02 1.41 4.02
N ARG A 58 -1.89 1.80 5.28
CA ARG A 58 -3.00 1.73 6.23
C ARG A 58 -4.02 2.84 5.98
N GLN A 59 -3.59 3.92 5.32
CA GLN A 59 -4.48 4.98 4.87
C GLN A 59 -3.83 5.67 3.69
N TYR A 60 -4.64 6.38 2.89
CA TYR A 60 -4.15 7.19 1.79
C TYR A 60 -4.36 8.65 2.09
N HIS A 61 -3.44 9.50 1.64
CA HIS A 61 -3.54 10.94 1.81
C HIS A 61 -3.76 11.60 0.47
N PHE A 62 -4.83 12.36 0.37
CA PHE A 62 -5.17 13.12 -0.83
C PHE A 62 -4.96 14.60 -0.58
N SER A 63 -4.13 15.24 -1.42
CA SER A 63 -3.87 16.67 -1.33
C SER A 63 -4.97 17.43 -2.07
N ARG A 64 -5.74 18.25 -1.34
CA ARG A 64 -6.76 19.07 -1.96
C ARG A 64 -6.15 20.21 -2.76
N LEU A 65 -5.00 20.70 -2.31
CA LEU A 65 -4.31 21.79 -3.00
C LEU A 65 -3.79 21.33 -4.36
N LEU A 66 -3.17 20.16 -4.41
CA LEU A 66 -2.57 19.65 -5.62
C LEU A 66 -3.50 18.72 -6.40
N ASN A 67 -4.61 18.32 -5.79
CA ASN A 67 -5.61 17.43 -6.39
C ASN A 67 -5.00 16.07 -6.80
N VAL A 68 -4.11 15.55 -5.97
CA VAL A 68 -3.45 14.25 -6.20
C VAL A 68 -3.27 13.50 -4.89
N PHE A 69 -3.12 12.19 -5.00
CA PHE A 69 -2.73 11.38 -3.86
C PHE A 69 -1.23 11.55 -3.61
N LYS A 70 -0.85 11.45 -2.34
CA LYS A 70 0.55 11.48 -1.93
C LYS A 70 1.27 10.27 -2.53
N ASN A 71 2.53 10.45 -2.90
CA ASN A 71 3.31 9.36 -3.48
C ASN A 71 3.52 8.23 -2.48
N PRO A 72 3.59 6.96 -2.93
CA PRO A 72 3.65 5.81 -2.02
C PRO A 72 4.80 5.86 -1.03
N TRP A 73 5.94 6.43 -1.41
CA TRP A 73 7.14 6.45 -0.56
C TRP A 73 7.13 7.61 0.43
N GLU A 74 6.16 8.52 0.37
CA GLU A 74 6.14 9.72 1.20
C GLU A 74 5.37 9.56 2.51
N TYR A 75 4.89 8.35 2.78
CA TYR A 75 4.14 8.07 4.00
C TYR A 75 5.09 7.74 5.13
N GLU A 76 4.67 8.10 6.36
CA GLU A 76 5.42 7.70 7.56
C GLU A 76 5.39 6.18 7.70
N ASN A 77 6.47 5.63 8.24
CA ASN A 77 6.60 4.18 8.37
C ASN A 77 5.47 3.55 9.17
N ARG A 78 4.92 4.25 10.16
CA ARG A 78 3.82 3.73 10.98
C ARG A 78 2.54 3.48 10.17
N LEU A 79 2.44 4.09 8.99
CA LEU A 79 1.27 3.95 8.13
C LEU A 79 1.43 2.83 7.10
N LEU A 80 2.55 2.14 7.14
CA LEU A 80 2.87 1.06 6.21
C LEU A 80 3.12 -0.22 7.00
N ILE A 81 2.53 -1.32 6.55
CA ILE A 81 2.72 -2.62 7.21
C ILE A 81 2.92 -3.71 6.16
N THR A 82 3.66 -4.74 6.55
CA THR A 82 3.87 -5.90 5.68
C THR A 82 2.75 -6.91 5.91
N LEU A 83 2.10 -7.31 4.83
CA LEU A 83 1.04 -8.32 4.86
C LEU A 83 1.32 -9.36 3.79
N CYS A 84 0.97 -10.62 4.06
CA CYS A 84 0.95 -11.62 3.01
C CYS A 84 -0.28 -11.38 2.14
N GLU A 85 -0.27 -11.96 0.95
CA GLU A 85 -1.38 -11.76 0.00
C GLU A 85 -2.73 -12.13 0.62
N SER A 86 -2.80 -13.22 1.34
CA SER A 86 -4.04 -13.69 1.94
C SER A 86 -4.58 -12.69 2.97
N CYS A 87 -3.73 -12.22 3.87
CA CYS A 87 -4.14 -11.25 4.88
C CYS A 87 -4.51 -9.91 4.25
N HIS A 88 -3.79 -9.52 3.21
CA HIS A 88 -4.06 -8.27 2.50
C HIS A 88 -5.43 -8.33 1.84
N GLN A 89 -5.75 -9.42 1.15
CA GLN A 89 -7.05 -9.59 0.51
C GLN A 89 -8.18 -9.65 1.52
N LYS A 90 -7.96 -10.36 2.63
CA LYS A 90 -8.95 -10.46 3.69
C LYS A 90 -9.25 -9.09 4.29
N GLY A 91 -8.22 -8.29 4.50
CA GLY A 91 -8.39 -6.94 5.02
C GLY A 91 -9.21 -6.08 4.09
N HIS A 92 -8.96 -6.16 2.79
CA HIS A 92 -9.72 -5.39 1.79
C HIS A 92 -11.20 -5.81 1.74
N ARG A 93 -11.50 -7.09 2.02
CA ARG A 93 -12.89 -7.54 2.06
C ARG A 93 -13.62 -7.03 3.30
N LEU A 94 -12.90 -6.90 4.41
CA LEU A 94 -13.52 -6.57 5.70
C LEU A 94 -13.48 -5.08 6.01
N TYR A 95 -12.48 -4.36 5.51
CA TYR A 95 -12.24 -2.97 5.87
C TYR A 95 -11.90 -2.16 4.63
N LYS A 96 -12.46 -0.97 4.56
CA LYS A 96 -12.11 -0.01 3.54
C LYS A 96 -10.92 0.82 4.02
N VAL A 97 -9.93 1.00 3.15
CA VAL A 97 -8.76 1.82 3.49
C VAL A 97 -9.22 3.28 3.54
N PRO A 98 -9.06 3.97 4.67
CA PRO A 98 -9.50 5.36 4.77
C PRO A 98 -8.64 6.29 3.94
N VAL A 99 -9.27 7.36 3.46
CA VAL A 99 -8.59 8.45 2.76
C VAL A 99 -8.62 9.67 3.67
N LYS A 100 -7.44 10.21 3.97
CA LYS A 100 -7.30 11.43 4.76
C LYS A 100 -7.03 12.57 3.80
N TYR A 101 -7.82 13.64 3.92
CA TYR A 101 -7.61 14.83 3.08
C TYR A 101 -6.63 15.77 3.76
N ILE A 102 -5.62 16.17 3.01
CA ILE A 102 -4.58 17.08 3.48
C ILE A 102 -4.53 18.30 2.56
N LYS A 103 -3.73 19.26 2.93
CA LYS A 103 -3.59 20.48 2.10
C LYS A 103 -2.91 20.20 0.78
#